data_0cfc864ee8f64dff33e69722bf513e55
#
_entry.id   0cfc864ee8f64dff33e69722bf513e55
#
_cell.length_a   1.000
_cell.length_b   1.000
_cell.length_c   1.000
_cell.angle_alpha   90.00
_cell.angle_beta   90.00
_cell.angle_gamma   90.00
#
_symmetry.space_group_name_H-M   'P 1'
#
loop_
_entity.id
_entity.type
_entity.pdbx_description
1 polymer ?
#
loop_
_entity_poly.entity_id
_entity_poly.type
_entity_poly.pdbx_seq_one_letter_code
_entity_poly.pdbx_strand_id
1 'polypeptide(L)'
;MTLQLNVDSAAWRRHVSETAKSLGDLIPVVKGNGYGFGRATLIEHAQKISSDIAVGTIFETHDVPSSCRAFVLTPVGKTLPSAIKTTENIVLTVGSVGHVQNLRAAGWHGEVVIKLRSSMNRYGADPSELDALIVAVQSAGLTQIGWSVHPPLDGTPKSHAAEISNIISSVDSDLPWFVSHIDAENLVDLRKKFANKTIRVRSGTQLWL
;
A
#
# COMPACT_ATOMS: atom_id res chain seq x y z
N MET A 1 1.74 -36.38 -5.82
CA MET A 1 0.73 -35.63 -6.58
C MET A 1 1.23 -34.20 -6.73
N THR A 2 1.25 -33.70 -7.96
CA THR A 2 1.65 -32.31 -8.24
C THR A 2 0.39 -31.45 -8.26
N LEU A 3 0.32 -30.40 -7.45
CA LEU A 3 -0.78 -29.44 -7.51
C LEU A 3 -0.60 -28.61 -8.78
N GLN A 4 -1.64 -28.54 -9.63
CA GLN A 4 -1.64 -27.77 -10.86
C GLN A 4 -2.76 -26.73 -10.81
N LEU A 5 -2.40 -25.46 -11.06
CA LEU A 5 -3.36 -24.37 -11.23
C LEU A 5 -3.69 -24.23 -12.72
N ASN A 6 -4.97 -24.41 -13.07
CA ASN A 6 -5.48 -24.13 -14.40
C ASN A 6 -6.32 -22.86 -14.38
N VAL A 7 -5.98 -21.90 -15.23
CA VAL A 7 -6.63 -20.58 -15.27
C VAL A 7 -7.26 -20.35 -16.65
N ASP A 8 -8.56 -20.04 -16.69
CA ASP A 8 -9.18 -19.44 -17.87
C ASP A 8 -8.65 -18.02 -18.03
N SER A 9 -7.65 -17.86 -18.87
CA SER A 9 -6.95 -16.60 -19.04
C SER A 9 -7.83 -15.47 -19.62
N ALA A 10 -8.90 -15.80 -20.34
CA ALA A 10 -9.82 -14.79 -20.88
C ALA A 10 -10.77 -14.28 -19.81
N ALA A 11 -11.35 -15.18 -19.02
CA ALA A 11 -12.22 -14.84 -17.90
C ALA A 11 -11.44 -14.07 -16.82
N TRP A 12 -10.24 -14.52 -16.49
CA TRP A 12 -9.38 -13.86 -15.50
C TRP A 12 -8.99 -12.43 -15.94
N ARG A 13 -8.57 -12.23 -17.19
CA ARG A 13 -8.26 -10.87 -17.70
C ARG A 13 -9.48 -9.95 -17.69
N ARG A 14 -10.68 -10.45 -17.96
CA ARG A 14 -11.92 -9.69 -17.84
C ARG A 14 -12.14 -9.26 -16.38
N HIS A 15 -12.08 -10.22 -15.46
CA HIS A 15 -12.21 -9.94 -14.02
C HIS A 15 -11.23 -8.85 -13.54
N VAL A 16 -9.93 -8.98 -13.87
CA VAL A 16 -8.91 -7.99 -13.52
C VAL A 16 -9.24 -6.61 -14.09
N SER A 17 -9.64 -6.54 -15.35
CA SER A 17 -9.99 -5.28 -16.01
C SER A 17 -11.23 -4.63 -15.41
N GLU A 18 -12.29 -5.40 -15.16
CA GLU A 18 -13.53 -4.91 -14.55
C GLU A 18 -13.30 -4.45 -13.11
N THR A 19 -12.56 -5.22 -12.32
CA THR A 19 -12.19 -4.87 -10.94
C THR A 19 -11.34 -3.60 -10.90
N ALA A 20 -10.33 -3.49 -11.75
CA ALA A 20 -9.49 -2.30 -11.82
C ALA A 20 -10.30 -1.06 -12.21
N LYS A 21 -11.22 -1.20 -13.19
CA LYS A 21 -12.12 -0.13 -13.62
C LYS A 21 -13.09 0.30 -12.51
N SER A 22 -13.69 -0.66 -11.79
CA SER A 22 -14.65 -0.37 -10.71
C SER A 22 -14.01 0.35 -9.52
N LEU A 23 -12.79 -0.02 -9.18
CA LEU A 23 -12.04 0.60 -8.08
C LEU A 23 -11.46 1.97 -8.45
N GLY A 24 -11.08 2.20 -9.70
CA GLY A 24 -10.43 3.43 -10.15
C GLY A 24 -9.20 3.78 -9.30
N ASP A 25 -8.25 4.54 -9.80
CA ASP A 25 -7.01 4.94 -9.10
C ASP A 25 -6.45 3.86 -8.14
N LEU A 26 -6.24 2.68 -8.71
CA LEU A 26 -5.85 1.46 -8.03
C LEU A 26 -4.33 1.31 -7.99
N ILE A 27 -3.81 0.86 -6.86
CA ILE A 27 -2.44 0.34 -6.73
C ILE A 27 -2.52 -1.19 -6.61
N PRO A 28 -2.13 -1.94 -7.66
CA PRO A 28 -2.11 -3.40 -7.62
C PRO A 28 -1.12 -3.90 -6.56
N VAL A 29 -1.54 -4.87 -5.75
CA VAL A 29 -0.66 -5.50 -4.75
C VAL A 29 -0.12 -6.80 -5.31
N VAL A 30 1.20 -6.89 -5.47
CA VAL A 30 1.91 -8.09 -5.90
C VAL A 30 2.93 -8.48 -4.83
N LYS A 31 2.62 -9.47 -4.01
CA LYS A 31 3.43 -9.88 -2.86
C LYS A 31 3.57 -11.39 -2.75
N GLY A 32 4.57 -11.85 -2.01
CA GLY A 32 4.82 -13.26 -1.76
C GLY A 32 5.08 -14.02 -3.06
N ASN A 33 4.33 -15.09 -3.30
CA ASN A 33 4.40 -15.87 -4.54
C ASN A 33 3.49 -15.34 -5.66
N GLY A 34 3.00 -14.09 -5.57
CA GLY A 34 2.05 -13.53 -6.55
C GLY A 34 0.70 -14.23 -6.51
N TYR A 35 0.14 -14.45 -5.32
CA TYR A 35 -1.19 -15.09 -5.15
C TYR A 35 -1.32 -16.46 -5.86
N GLY A 36 -0.21 -17.15 -6.09
CA GLY A 36 -0.17 -18.43 -6.82
C GLY A 36 0.10 -18.32 -8.33
N PHE A 37 -0.02 -17.12 -8.91
CA PHE A 37 0.26 -16.89 -10.34
C PHE A 37 1.75 -16.65 -10.65
N GLY A 38 2.56 -16.40 -9.61
CA GLY A 38 3.94 -15.93 -9.74
C GLY A 38 4.02 -14.40 -9.85
N ARG A 39 5.01 -13.80 -9.15
CA ARG A 39 5.17 -12.33 -9.14
C ARG A 39 5.43 -11.75 -10.53
N ALA A 40 6.30 -12.36 -11.32
CA ALA A 40 6.63 -11.90 -12.67
C ALA A 40 5.36 -11.76 -13.54
N THR A 41 4.51 -12.78 -13.55
CA THR A 41 3.23 -12.76 -14.28
C THR A 41 2.34 -11.61 -13.82
N LEU A 42 2.15 -11.45 -12.51
CA LEU A 42 1.28 -10.38 -12.00
C LEU A 42 1.85 -8.99 -12.21
N ILE A 43 3.16 -8.80 -12.16
CA ILE A 43 3.81 -7.51 -12.42
C ILE A 43 3.58 -7.07 -13.87
N GLU A 44 3.64 -7.99 -14.85
CA GLU A 44 3.32 -7.69 -16.26
C GLU A 44 1.88 -7.16 -16.43
N HIS A 45 0.94 -7.64 -15.62
CA HIS A 45 -0.43 -7.12 -15.61
C HIS A 45 -0.56 -5.85 -14.78
N ALA A 46 0.08 -5.77 -13.62
CA ALA A 46 0.03 -4.64 -12.71
C ALA A 46 0.51 -3.33 -13.35
N GLN A 47 1.62 -3.36 -14.10
CA GLN A 47 2.18 -2.18 -14.78
C GLN A 47 1.26 -1.61 -15.89
N LYS A 48 0.30 -2.39 -16.39
CA LYS A 48 -0.73 -1.93 -17.33
C LYS A 48 -1.89 -1.21 -16.62
N ILE A 49 -2.01 -1.40 -15.31
CA ILE A 49 -3.07 -0.82 -14.48
C ILE A 49 -2.58 0.47 -13.82
N SER A 50 -1.35 0.49 -13.32
CA SER A 50 -0.81 1.60 -12.55
C SER A 50 0.71 1.71 -12.71
N SER A 51 1.24 2.94 -12.64
CA SER A 51 2.67 3.19 -12.46
C SER A 51 3.15 2.91 -11.03
N ASP A 52 2.24 2.69 -10.09
CA ASP A 52 2.55 2.32 -8.71
C ASP A 52 2.16 0.86 -8.48
N ILE A 53 3.09 0.04 -7.96
CA ILE A 53 2.88 -1.37 -7.63
C ILE A 53 3.23 -1.60 -6.18
N ALA A 54 2.30 -2.16 -5.39
CA ALA A 54 2.57 -2.46 -4.00
C ALA A 54 3.14 -3.87 -3.83
N VAL A 55 4.25 -3.97 -3.09
CA VAL A 55 4.92 -5.22 -2.74
C VAL A 55 4.90 -5.46 -1.24
N GLY A 56 5.05 -6.70 -0.79
CA GLY A 56 4.98 -7.04 0.62
C GLY A 56 6.17 -6.50 1.40
N THR A 57 7.37 -6.75 0.92
CA THR A 57 8.63 -6.42 1.60
C THR A 57 9.58 -5.70 0.67
N ILE A 58 10.60 -5.06 1.25
CA ILE A 58 11.66 -4.39 0.51
C ILE A 58 12.46 -5.34 -0.40
N PHE A 59 12.50 -6.62 -0.07
CA PHE A 59 13.19 -7.64 -0.87
C PHE A 59 12.46 -7.99 -2.17
N GLU A 60 11.21 -7.58 -2.32
CA GLU A 60 10.39 -7.83 -3.52
C GLU A 60 10.48 -6.66 -4.53
N THR A 61 11.12 -5.56 -4.17
CA THR A 61 11.21 -4.36 -5.01
C THR A 61 12.01 -4.59 -6.29
N HIS A 62 12.94 -5.55 -6.29
CA HIS A 62 13.76 -5.89 -7.48
C HIS A 62 12.93 -6.45 -8.64
N ASP A 63 11.73 -6.99 -8.37
CA ASP A 63 10.83 -7.48 -9.41
C ASP A 63 10.03 -6.35 -10.09
N VAL A 64 9.94 -5.17 -9.45
CA VAL A 64 9.20 -4.03 -9.98
C VAL A 64 10.05 -3.29 -11.03
N PRO A 65 9.53 -3.10 -12.27
CA PRO A 65 10.27 -2.38 -13.31
C PRO A 65 10.63 -0.96 -12.88
N SER A 66 11.75 -0.44 -13.36
CA SER A 66 12.21 0.93 -13.08
C SER A 66 11.27 2.02 -13.59
N SER A 67 10.38 1.68 -14.54
CA SER A 67 9.30 2.55 -15.01
C SER A 67 8.12 2.66 -14.03
N CYS A 68 8.09 1.83 -12.99
CA CYS A 68 7.07 1.82 -11.96
C CYS A 68 7.67 2.17 -10.59
N ARG A 69 6.82 2.67 -9.70
CA ARG A 69 7.18 2.95 -8.31
C ARG A 69 6.72 1.80 -7.40
N ALA A 70 7.63 1.29 -6.58
CA ALA A 70 7.36 0.20 -5.66
C ALA A 70 6.89 0.72 -4.29
N PHE A 71 5.65 0.42 -3.90
CA PHE A 71 5.14 0.69 -2.55
C PHE A 71 5.38 -0.52 -1.64
N VAL A 72 6.27 -0.39 -0.68
CA VAL A 72 6.61 -1.44 0.29
C VAL A 72 5.62 -1.40 1.46
N LEU A 73 4.80 -2.44 1.60
CA LEU A 73 3.69 -2.48 2.57
C LEU A 73 4.13 -2.77 4.01
N THR A 74 5.19 -3.54 4.17
CA THR A 74 5.73 -3.89 5.49
C THR A 74 6.78 -2.87 5.90
N PRO A 75 6.68 -2.27 7.09
CA PRO A 75 7.73 -1.39 7.58
C PRO A 75 9.09 -2.08 7.59
N VAL A 76 10.12 -1.35 7.21
CA VAL A 76 11.47 -1.89 7.15
C VAL A 76 12.06 -2.05 8.53
N GLY A 77 12.66 -3.20 8.79
CA GLY A 77 13.39 -3.49 10.02
C GLY A 77 14.76 -2.80 10.07
N LYS A 78 15.66 -3.33 10.89
CA LYS A 78 16.99 -2.74 11.13
C LYS A 78 17.93 -2.79 9.91
N THR A 79 17.67 -3.67 8.94
CA THR A 79 18.58 -3.89 7.80
C THR A 79 17.88 -3.55 6.50
N LEU A 80 18.44 -2.58 5.76
CA LEU A 80 18.09 -2.31 4.37
C LEU A 80 19.10 -3.04 3.47
N PRO A 81 18.64 -3.68 2.39
CA PRO A 81 19.56 -4.17 1.36
C PRO A 81 20.40 -3.01 0.79
N SER A 82 21.70 -3.22 0.65
CA SER A 82 22.63 -2.17 0.22
C SER A 82 22.31 -1.58 -1.17
N ALA A 83 21.72 -2.39 -2.04
CA ALA A 83 21.29 -1.98 -3.39
C ALA A 83 20.15 -0.93 -3.40
N ILE A 84 19.43 -0.76 -2.30
CA ILE A 84 18.22 0.08 -2.25
C ILE A 84 18.51 1.53 -1.82
N LYS A 85 19.72 1.81 -1.36
CA LYS A 85 20.11 3.14 -0.84
C LYS A 85 20.03 4.29 -1.86
N THR A 86 19.89 3.98 -3.15
CA THR A 86 19.97 4.95 -4.26
C THR A 86 18.80 4.92 -5.24
N THR A 87 17.74 4.16 -4.97
CA THR A 87 16.63 4.04 -5.92
C THR A 87 15.51 5.03 -5.61
N GLU A 88 15.26 5.95 -6.53
CA GLU A 88 14.25 7.01 -6.43
C GLU A 88 12.80 6.50 -6.55
N ASN A 89 12.60 5.24 -6.99
CA ASN A 89 11.29 4.69 -7.31
C ASN A 89 10.76 3.76 -6.20
N ILE A 90 11.08 4.01 -4.93
CA ILE A 90 10.61 3.20 -3.81
C ILE A 90 9.97 4.07 -2.75
N VAL A 91 8.77 3.68 -2.34
CA VAL A 91 8.05 4.26 -1.21
C VAL A 91 8.04 3.28 -0.05
N LEU A 92 8.57 3.67 1.08
CA LEU A 92 8.62 2.83 2.27
C LEU A 92 7.50 3.18 3.25
N THR A 93 7.02 2.18 3.97
CA THR A 93 6.01 2.39 5.02
C THR A 93 6.70 2.57 6.37
N VAL A 94 6.31 3.62 7.09
CA VAL A 94 6.68 3.84 8.49
C VAL A 94 5.43 3.91 9.36
N GLY A 95 5.50 3.40 10.57
CA GLY A 95 4.37 3.41 11.52
C GLY A 95 4.85 3.57 12.96
N SER A 96 6.10 4.00 13.16
CA SER A 96 6.65 4.35 14.46
C SER A 96 7.94 5.17 14.29
N VAL A 97 8.34 5.89 15.31
CA VAL A 97 9.63 6.62 15.36
C VAL A 97 10.80 5.64 15.17
N GLY A 98 10.70 4.41 15.71
CA GLY A 98 11.72 3.38 15.54
C GLY A 98 11.94 2.97 14.07
N HIS A 99 10.89 2.94 13.25
CA HIS A 99 11.04 2.70 11.80
C HIS A 99 11.82 3.84 11.12
N VAL A 100 11.55 5.09 11.48
CA VAL A 100 12.27 6.26 10.94
C VAL A 100 13.75 6.24 11.35
N GLN A 101 14.04 5.90 12.60
CA GLN A 101 15.41 5.75 13.10
C GLN A 101 16.18 4.67 12.33
N ASN A 102 15.54 3.53 12.02
CA ASN A 102 16.13 2.48 11.19
C ASN A 102 16.45 2.98 9.77
N LEU A 103 15.53 3.72 9.14
CA LEU A 103 15.74 4.29 7.81
C LEU A 103 16.90 5.29 7.81
N ARG A 104 16.94 6.19 8.79
CA ARG A 104 18.01 7.16 8.96
C ARG A 104 19.38 6.46 9.15
N ALA A 105 19.43 5.47 10.04
CA ALA A 105 20.65 4.70 10.30
C ALA A 105 21.14 3.97 9.05
N ALA A 106 20.23 3.55 8.16
CA ALA A 106 20.55 2.93 6.88
C ALA A 106 20.91 3.95 5.76
N GLY A 107 20.82 5.26 6.04
CA GLY A 107 21.10 6.32 5.06
C GLY A 107 20.00 6.48 4.01
N TRP A 108 18.74 6.10 4.32
CA TRP A 108 17.60 6.31 3.43
C TRP A 108 17.12 7.76 3.49
N HIS A 109 16.87 8.38 2.34
CA HIS A 109 16.40 9.77 2.18
C HIS A 109 15.21 9.88 1.20
N GLY A 110 14.52 8.77 0.92
CA GLY A 110 13.45 8.71 -0.07
C GLY A 110 12.06 8.99 0.49
N GLU A 111 11.07 8.59 -0.32
CA GLU A 111 9.65 8.77 -0.01
C GLU A 111 9.17 7.76 1.04
N VAL A 112 8.26 8.21 1.90
CA VAL A 112 7.58 7.37 2.88
C VAL A 112 6.08 7.64 2.94
N VAL A 113 5.32 6.60 3.29
CA VAL A 113 3.94 6.73 3.75
C VAL A 113 3.86 6.44 5.25
N ILE A 114 3.13 7.27 6.00
CA ILE A 114 2.86 7.00 7.41
C ILE A 114 1.65 6.08 7.50
N LYS A 115 1.84 4.93 8.11
CA LYS A 115 0.76 3.99 8.36
C LYS A 115 0.14 4.26 9.72
N LEU A 116 -1.18 4.43 9.72
CA LEU A 116 -2.00 4.55 10.91
C LEU A 116 -2.50 3.17 11.37
N ARG A 117 -2.63 3.01 12.67
CA ARG A 117 -3.13 1.77 13.27
C ARG A 117 -4.63 1.65 13.00
N SER A 118 -5.02 0.50 12.51
CA SER A 118 -6.41 0.08 12.34
C SER A 118 -6.77 -0.96 13.39
N SER A 119 -8.03 -1.38 13.43
CA SER A 119 -8.52 -2.48 14.26
C SER A 119 -7.77 -3.81 14.03
N MET A 120 -7.06 -3.93 12.90
CA MET A 120 -6.13 -5.04 12.66
C MET A 120 -5.01 -5.14 13.71
N ASN A 121 -4.72 -4.04 14.42
CA ASN A 121 -3.74 -3.96 15.50
C ASN A 121 -2.35 -4.56 15.15
N ARG A 122 -1.94 -4.35 13.92
CA ARG A 122 -0.61 -4.72 13.42
C ARG A 122 0.19 -3.45 13.14
N TYR A 123 1.15 -3.24 12.56
CA TYR A 123 1.92 -2.01 12.30
C TYR A 123 1.04 -0.76 12.15
N GLY A 124 1.53 0.37 12.62
CA GLY A 124 0.90 1.68 12.45
C GLY A 124 1.01 2.51 13.72
N ALA A 125 1.03 3.83 13.56
CA ALA A 125 1.03 4.79 14.65
C ALA A 125 -0.37 4.95 15.24
N ASP A 126 -0.45 5.05 16.55
CA ASP A 126 -1.65 5.51 17.24
C ASP A 126 -1.76 7.05 17.14
N PRO A 127 -2.95 7.62 17.29
CA PRO A 127 -3.14 9.08 17.27
C PRO A 127 -2.21 9.82 18.22
N SER A 128 -1.95 9.27 19.41
CA SER A 128 -1.05 9.88 20.42
C SER A 128 0.43 9.87 20.03
N GLU A 129 0.83 9.04 19.07
CA GLU A 129 2.21 8.90 18.60
C GLU A 129 2.47 9.72 17.32
N LEU A 130 1.40 10.26 16.71
CA LEU A 130 1.45 10.79 15.36
C LEU A 130 2.33 12.03 15.23
N ASP A 131 2.21 12.99 16.14
CA ASP A 131 3.01 14.23 16.11
C ASP A 131 4.50 13.91 16.21
N ALA A 132 4.88 13.02 17.13
CA ALA A 132 6.26 12.60 17.28
C ALA A 132 6.80 11.89 16.04
N LEU A 133 5.95 11.09 15.38
CA LEU A 133 6.33 10.39 14.15
C LEU A 133 6.50 11.36 12.97
N ILE A 134 5.61 12.34 12.81
CA ILE A 134 5.72 13.37 11.76
C ILE A 134 7.01 14.17 11.95
N VAL A 135 7.28 14.63 13.17
CA VAL A 135 8.53 15.34 13.49
C VAL A 135 9.76 14.49 13.20
N ALA A 136 9.72 13.20 13.53
CA ALA A 136 10.83 12.28 13.23
C ALA A 136 11.06 12.13 11.72
N VAL A 137 9.99 11.97 10.92
CA VAL A 137 10.05 11.88 9.44
C VAL A 137 10.71 13.14 8.86
N GLN A 138 10.25 14.34 9.28
CA GLN A 138 10.80 15.61 8.84
C GLN A 138 12.28 15.77 9.24
N SER A 139 12.60 15.49 10.49
CA SER A 139 13.97 15.61 11.04
C SER A 139 14.96 14.61 10.40
N ALA A 140 14.47 13.50 9.86
CA ALA A 140 15.26 12.52 9.13
C ALA A 140 15.48 12.89 7.65
N GLY A 141 14.87 14.00 7.17
CA GLY A 141 14.93 14.38 5.76
C GLY A 141 14.16 13.45 4.83
N LEU A 142 13.15 12.73 5.36
CA LEU A 142 12.29 11.86 4.57
C LEU A 142 11.12 12.66 3.99
N THR A 143 10.68 12.28 2.78
CA THR A 143 9.54 12.91 2.12
C THR A 143 8.27 12.10 2.40
N GLN A 144 7.38 12.61 3.24
CA GLN A 144 6.06 12.00 3.43
C GLN A 144 5.17 12.30 2.21
N ILE A 145 4.67 11.23 1.56
CA ILE A 145 3.80 11.35 0.37
C ILE A 145 2.35 10.95 0.66
N GLY A 146 2.03 10.55 1.86
CA GLY A 146 0.65 10.21 2.22
C GLY A 146 0.50 9.37 3.48
N TRP A 147 -0.73 8.94 3.68
CA TRP A 147 -1.21 8.14 4.82
C TRP A 147 -1.67 6.78 4.37
N SER A 148 -1.47 5.75 5.18
CA SER A 148 -1.84 4.38 4.85
C SER A 148 -2.70 3.77 5.94
N VAL A 149 -3.85 3.20 5.55
CA VAL A 149 -4.77 2.47 6.44
C VAL A 149 -5.05 1.09 5.87
N HIS A 150 -5.06 0.08 6.73
CA HIS A 150 -5.30 -1.30 6.33
C HIS A 150 -6.17 -2.02 7.35
N PRO A 151 -7.50 -2.03 7.17
CA PRO A 151 -8.42 -2.80 8.01
C PRO A 151 -8.12 -4.30 8.01
N PRO A 152 -8.63 -5.08 8.96
CA PRO A 152 -8.45 -6.54 9.02
C PRO A 152 -9.11 -7.25 7.83
N LEU A 153 -8.92 -8.57 7.74
CA LEU A 153 -9.61 -9.40 6.75
C LEU A 153 -11.06 -9.70 7.14
N ASP A 154 -11.31 -9.86 8.42
CA ASP A 154 -12.64 -10.02 9.00
C ASP A 154 -13.38 -8.68 9.04
N GLY A 155 -14.71 -8.76 9.05
CA GLY A 155 -15.58 -7.60 8.95
C GLY A 155 -16.27 -7.50 7.58
N THR A 156 -16.92 -6.38 7.35
CA THR A 156 -17.64 -6.09 6.11
C THR A 156 -17.03 -4.88 5.39
N PRO A 157 -17.19 -4.76 4.06
CA PRO A 157 -16.75 -3.55 3.34
C PRO A 157 -17.28 -2.26 3.95
N LYS A 158 -18.52 -2.27 4.46
CA LYS A 158 -19.14 -1.14 5.15
C LYS A 158 -18.47 -0.80 6.48
N SER A 159 -18.11 -1.81 7.31
CA SER A 159 -17.39 -1.58 8.55
C SER A 159 -15.98 -1.06 8.30
N HIS A 160 -15.31 -1.56 7.27
CA HIS A 160 -14.00 -1.07 6.86
C HIS A 160 -14.06 0.39 6.36
N ALA A 161 -15.07 0.73 5.55
CA ALA A 161 -15.29 2.10 5.11
C ALA A 161 -15.55 3.06 6.28
N ALA A 162 -16.32 2.64 7.28
CA ALA A 162 -16.56 3.43 8.49
C ALA A 162 -15.26 3.64 9.29
N GLU A 163 -14.46 2.60 9.49
CA GLU A 163 -13.17 2.69 10.17
C GLU A 163 -12.22 3.64 9.43
N ILE A 164 -12.05 3.44 8.12
CA ILE A 164 -11.22 4.31 7.27
C ILE A 164 -11.69 5.75 7.36
N SER A 165 -13.01 5.99 7.26
CA SER A 165 -13.61 7.32 7.36
C SER A 165 -13.29 8.00 8.69
N ASN A 166 -13.38 7.27 9.81
CA ASN A 166 -13.04 7.79 11.13
C ASN A 166 -11.57 8.17 11.24
N ILE A 167 -10.68 7.33 10.72
CA ILE A 167 -9.24 7.59 10.71
C ILE A 167 -8.92 8.81 9.83
N ILE A 168 -9.49 8.91 8.62
CA ILE A 168 -9.30 10.09 7.75
C ILE A 168 -9.76 11.37 8.46
N SER A 169 -10.90 11.32 9.17
CA SER A 169 -11.44 12.47 9.90
C SER A 169 -10.61 12.88 11.12
N SER A 170 -9.77 12.00 11.65
CA SER A 170 -8.93 12.29 12.82
C SER A 170 -7.60 12.95 12.46
N VAL A 171 -7.26 13.07 11.18
CA VAL A 171 -5.99 13.64 10.71
C VAL A 171 -6.27 14.82 9.79
N ASP A 172 -5.84 16.00 10.19
CA ASP A 172 -5.91 17.19 9.35
C ASP A 172 -4.70 17.21 8.40
N SER A 173 -4.94 16.81 7.15
CA SER A 173 -3.89 16.71 6.13
C SER A 173 -4.48 16.64 4.73
N ASP A 174 -3.83 17.31 3.77
CA ASP A 174 -4.17 17.25 2.35
C ASP A 174 -3.41 16.15 1.58
N LEU A 175 -2.50 15.43 2.26
CA LEU A 175 -1.76 14.35 1.64
C LEU A 175 -2.68 13.18 1.24
N PRO A 176 -2.32 12.43 0.17
CA PRO A 176 -3.07 11.26 -0.29
C PRO A 176 -3.27 10.17 0.76
N TRP A 177 -4.38 9.47 0.67
CA TRP A 177 -4.74 8.33 1.50
C TRP A 177 -4.67 7.03 0.70
N PHE A 178 -3.93 6.06 1.21
CA PHE A 178 -3.76 4.73 0.63
C PHE A 178 -4.53 3.72 1.49
N VAL A 179 -5.70 3.29 1.01
CA VAL A 179 -6.62 2.40 1.74
C VAL A 179 -6.64 1.00 1.14
N SER A 180 -7.26 0.04 1.83
CA SER A 180 -7.44 -1.33 1.34
C SER A 180 -8.63 -2.01 2.01
N HIS A 181 -9.03 -3.20 1.55
CA HIS A 181 -10.14 -3.98 2.06
C HIS A 181 -11.48 -3.24 2.00
N ILE A 182 -11.71 -2.49 0.94
CA ILE A 182 -12.95 -1.76 0.65
C ILE A 182 -13.41 -2.15 -0.77
N ASP A 183 -14.71 -2.33 -0.96
CA ASP A 183 -15.29 -2.57 -2.27
C ASP A 183 -15.52 -1.28 -3.06
N ALA A 184 -15.94 -1.40 -4.32
CA ALA A 184 -16.10 -0.27 -5.20
C ALA A 184 -17.22 0.69 -4.74
N GLU A 185 -18.33 0.16 -4.22
CA GLU A 185 -19.48 0.96 -3.76
C GLU A 185 -19.07 1.84 -2.57
N ASN A 186 -18.56 1.22 -1.52
CA ASN A 186 -18.12 1.95 -0.32
C ASN A 186 -16.94 2.89 -0.60
N LEU A 187 -16.06 2.55 -1.57
CA LEU A 187 -14.97 3.43 -1.99
C LEU A 187 -15.49 4.70 -2.69
N VAL A 188 -16.52 4.56 -3.54
CA VAL A 188 -17.17 5.71 -4.17
C VAL A 188 -17.78 6.64 -3.13
N ASP A 189 -18.47 6.11 -2.13
CA ASP A 189 -19.07 6.90 -1.07
C ASP A 189 -18.01 7.56 -0.17
N LEU A 190 -16.93 6.85 0.12
CA LEU A 190 -15.79 7.41 0.85
C LEU A 190 -15.17 8.61 0.09
N ARG A 191 -14.93 8.45 -1.22
CA ARG A 191 -14.42 9.53 -2.09
C ARG A 191 -15.38 10.72 -2.18
N LYS A 192 -16.69 10.49 -2.22
CA LYS A 192 -17.70 11.58 -2.16
C LYS A 192 -17.64 12.32 -0.83
N LYS A 193 -17.57 11.57 0.29
CA LYS A 193 -17.48 12.16 1.63
C LYS A 193 -16.26 13.05 1.80
N PHE A 194 -15.13 12.66 1.22
CA PHE A 194 -13.86 13.37 1.29
C PHE A 194 -13.43 13.89 -0.10
N ALA A 195 -14.33 14.64 -0.76
CA ALA A 195 -14.12 15.07 -2.15
C ALA A 195 -12.88 15.98 -2.37
N ASN A 196 -12.39 16.61 -1.29
CA ASN A 196 -11.16 17.41 -1.29
C ASN A 196 -9.89 16.59 -1.03
N LYS A 197 -10.00 15.28 -0.78
CA LYS A 197 -8.86 14.41 -0.49
C LYS A 197 -8.64 13.39 -1.60
N THR A 198 -7.40 13.10 -1.91
CA THR A 198 -7.03 12.01 -2.82
C THR A 198 -7.07 10.68 -2.06
N ILE A 199 -7.95 9.75 -2.48
CA ILE A 199 -8.08 8.41 -1.89
C ILE A 199 -7.79 7.37 -2.96
N ARG A 200 -6.71 6.64 -2.79
CA ARG A 200 -6.25 5.56 -3.65
C ARG A 200 -6.41 4.21 -2.95
N VAL A 201 -6.85 3.20 -3.69
CA VAL A 201 -7.06 1.86 -3.12
C VAL A 201 -5.92 0.91 -3.50
N ARG A 202 -5.45 0.12 -2.53
CA ARG A 202 -4.52 -0.99 -2.78
C ARG A 202 -5.31 -2.29 -2.76
N SER A 203 -5.28 -3.03 -3.86
CA SER A 203 -6.01 -4.29 -3.97
C SER A 203 -5.11 -5.43 -4.43
N GLY A 204 -5.24 -6.56 -3.78
CA GLY A 204 -4.54 -7.81 -4.09
C GLY A 204 -5.54 -8.93 -4.37
N THR A 205 -6.03 -9.61 -3.32
CA THR A 205 -6.94 -10.76 -3.46
C THR A 205 -8.14 -10.44 -4.37
N GLN A 206 -8.84 -9.36 -4.11
CA GLN A 206 -9.99 -8.93 -4.92
C GLN A 206 -9.64 -8.68 -6.39
N LEU A 207 -8.42 -8.23 -6.67
CA LEU A 207 -7.97 -7.94 -8.04
C LEU A 207 -7.59 -9.20 -8.80
N TRP A 208 -6.93 -10.15 -8.11
CA TRP A 208 -6.31 -11.29 -8.79
C TRP A 208 -7.10 -12.59 -8.70
N LEU A 209 -8.00 -12.72 -7.70
CA LEU A 209 -8.81 -13.91 -7.42
C LEU A 209 -10.30 -13.58 -7.44
#